data_e576b929045a24da536060a8043642e8
#
_entry.id   e576b929045a24da536060a8043642e8
#
_cell.length_a   1.000
_cell.length_b   1.000
_cell.length_c   1.000
_cell.angle_alpha   90.00
_cell.angle_beta   90.00
_cell.angle_gamma   90.00
#
_symmetry.space_group_name_H-M   'P 1'
#
loop_
_entity.id
_entity.type
_entity.pdbx_description
1 polymer ?
#
loop_
_entity_poly.entity_id
_entity_poly.type
_entity_poly.pdbx_seq_one_letter_code
_entity_poly.pdbx_strand_id
1 'polypeptide(L)'
;MLARFSPDGPGKYVRVCRTVKNTDVSRRSAFSKSETMELTLRISRILGVCVAVLSLKNDKTGQVTEMPLELCETEKDTDLYSVSLNFAALCGDMPHGLFFFDILLCRGDEKLYLNPVNNIDFTLSATEPETPFALLVYADGYQTPAWAKNAVMYHIFVDRFAKSEKHTLPVRADAHINPDWDNGIPEYAPYPGAHIQNNEFFGGSLYGIIEKLDYLVSLGVNVLYLSPIFKAYSNHKYDTGDYAEIDEMFGEKEAFDDLLCEAKKRGMHIILDGVF
;
A
#
# COMPACT_ATOMS: atom_id res chain seq x y z
N MET A 1 -6.55 20.96 9.04
CA MET A 1 -7.28 20.38 10.19
C MET A 1 -6.23 19.97 11.21
N LEU A 2 -6.15 20.65 12.34
CA LEU A 2 -5.20 20.32 13.40
C LEU A 2 -5.47 18.89 13.86
N ALA A 3 -4.44 18.06 14.00
CA ALA A 3 -4.60 16.71 14.54
C ALA A 3 -5.43 16.81 15.83
N ARG A 4 -6.55 16.07 15.89
CA ARG A 4 -7.41 16.07 17.07
C ARG A 4 -6.73 15.24 18.14
N PHE A 5 -6.33 15.91 19.18
CA PHE A 5 -5.74 15.31 20.35
C PHE A 5 -6.83 14.81 21.30
N SER A 6 -6.62 13.64 21.88
CA SER A 6 -7.40 13.19 23.04
C SER A 6 -7.29 14.25 24.15
N PRO A 7 -8.36 14.54 24.90
CA PRO A 7 -8.34 15.55 25.96
C PRO A 7 -7.25 15.33 27.03
N ASP A 8 -6.82 14.10 27.20
CA ASP A 8 -5.80 13.68 28.17
C ASP A 8 -4.49 13.17 27.53
N GLY A 9 -4.33 13.34 26.21
CA GLY A 9 -3.16 12.87 25.45
C GLY A 9 -2.09 13.95 25.22
N PRO A 10 -0.95 13.57 24.63
CA PRO A 10 0.21 14.46 24.38
C PRO A 10 -0.13 15.70 23.56
N GLY A 11 -1.22 15.69 22.84
CA GLY A 11 -1.71 16.84 22.11
C GLY A 11 -2.18 18.02 22.93
N LYS A 12 -2.34 17.85 24.23
CA LYS A 12 -2.50 18.97 25.13
C LYS A 12 -1.25 19.86 25.16
N TYR A 13 -0.08 19.26 24.87
CA TYR A 13 1.21 19.92 25.04
C TYR A 13 1.93 20.19 23.70
N VAL A 14 1.69 19.39 22.68
CA VAL A 14 2.32 19.55 21.36
C VAL A 14 1.28 19.37 20.26
N ARG A 15 1.30 20.26 19.27
CA ARG A 15 0.50 20.13 18.02
C ARG A 15 1.44 20.16 16.83
N VAL A 16 1.27 19.18 15.95
CA VAL A 16 2.01 19.10 14.69
C VAL A 16 1.11 19.55 13.56
N CYS A 17 1.59 20.41 12.68
CA CYS A 17 0.92 20.78 11.45
C CYS A 17 1.91 20.69 10.29
N ARG A 18 1.45 20.18 9.16
CA ARG A 18 2.22 20.11 7.91
C ARG A 18 1.45 20.84 6.82
N THR A 19 2.12 21.77 6.15
CA THR A 19 1.50 22.56 5.07
C THR A 19 2.35 22.55 3.81
N VAL A 20 1.69 22.58 2.65
CA VAL A 20 2.30 22.86 1.35
C VAL A 20 1.54 24.02 0.74
N LYS A 21 2.26 25.12 0.40
CA LYS A 21 1.63 26.35 -0.10
C LYS A 21 0.44 26.80 0.75
N ASN A 22 0.63 26.82 2.08
CA ASN A 22 -0.37 27.17 3.09
C ASN A 22 -1.62 26.24 3.14
N THR A 23 -1.59 25.10 2.46
CA THR A 23 -2.66 24.11 2.54
C THR A 23 -2.26 23.01 3.52
N ASP A 24 -3.18 22.66 4.43
CA ASP A 24 -2.96 21.57 5.39
C ASP A 24 -2.82 20.23 4.65
N VAL A 25 -1.68 19.59 4.84
CA VAL A 25 -1.33 18.28 4.29
C VAL A 25 -0.99 17.27 5.38
N SER A 26 -1.45 17.49 6.61
CA SER A 26 -1.11 16.66 7.77
C SER A 26 -1.44 15.17 7.61
N ARG A 27 -2.36 14.83 6.68
CA ARG A 27 -2.72 13.45 6.34
C ARG A 27 -1.93 12.86 5.16
N ARG A 28 -1.13 13.67 4.47
CA ARG A 28 -0.28 13.19 3.38
C ARG A 28 1.03 12.65 3.92
N SER A 29 1.45 11.51 3.40
CA SER A 29 2.78 10.92 3.60
C SER A 29 3.58 10.83 2.30
N ALA A 30 3.02 11.26 1.16
CA ALA A 30 3.66 11.27 -0.15
C ALA A 30 3.59 12.66 -0.79
N PHE A 31 4.73 13.12 -1.32
CA PHE A 31 4.90 14.46 -1.88
C PHE A 31 5.68 14.41 -3.19
N SER A 32 5.41 15.36 -4.10
CA SER A 32 6.21 15.53 -5.31
C SER A 32 7.58 16.11 -4.97
N LYS A 33 8.61 15.72 -5.71
CA LYS A 33 9.97 16.22 -5.52
C LYS A 33 10.06 17.76 -5.59
N SER A 34 9.24 18.39 -6.41
CA SER A 34 9.19 19.87 -6.54
C SER A 34 8.45 20.57 -5.41
N GLU A 35 7.78 19.84 -4.53
CA GLU A 35 7.09 20.47 -3.38
C GLU A 35 8.07 20.81 -2.27
N THR A 36 7.67 21.79 -1.47
CA THR A 36 8.29 22.15 -0.19
C THR A 36 7.22 22.07 0.88
N MET A 37 7.50 21.37 1.97
CA MET A 37 6.59 21.22 3.10
C MET A 37 7.10 22.01 4.30
N GLU A 38 6.23 22.82 4.88
CA GLU A 38 6.47 23.43 6.18
C GLU A 38 5.95 22.51 7.28
N LEU A 39 6.82 22.12 8.18
CA LEU A 39 6.47 21.40 9.42
C LEU A 39 6.49 22.39 10.56
N THR A 40 5.37 22.55 11.26
CA THR A 40 5.27 23.43 12.42
C THR A 40 4.88 22.64 13.66
N LEU A 41 5.48 22.99 14.78
CA LEU A 41 5.16 22.45 16.09
C LEU A 41 4.72 23.61 17.01
N ARG A 42 3.49 23.57 17.49
CA ARG A 42 3.03 24.42 18.57
C ARG A 42 3.19 23.67 19.88
N ILE A 43 4.09 24.13 20.75
CA ILE A 43 4.53 23.43 21.95
C ILE A 43 4.11 24.27 23.18
N SER A 44 3.45 23.60 24.13
CA SER A 44 3.13 24.28 25.42
C SER A 44 4.40 24.60 26.18
N ARG A 45 4.51 25.85 26.64
CA ARG A 45 5.66 26.33 27.42
C ARG A 45 5.84 25.61 28.75
N ILE A 46 4.80 24.93 29.24
CA ILE A 46 4.90 24.10 30.44
C ILE A 46 5.89 22.92 30.27
N LEU A 47 6.16 22.51 29.05
CA LEU A 47 7.15 21.46 28.75
C LEU A 47 8.59 21.97 28.88
N GLY A 48 8.82 23.31 28.88
CA GLY A 48 10.14 23.89 28.98
C GLY A 48 11.10 23.53 27.85
N VAL A 49 10.55 23.22 26.67
CA VAL A 49 11.35 22.85 25.47
C VAL A 49 12.15 24.06 25.02
N CYS A 50 13.45 23.88 24.82
CA CYS A 50 14.36 24.91 24.34
C CYS A 50 14.90 24.61 22.93
N VAL A 51 14.87 23.36 22.49
CA VAL A 51 15.30 22.95 21.15
C VAL A 51 14.34 21.88 20.63
N ALA A 52 13.93 22.01 19.37
CA ALA A 52 13.21 20.98 18.64
C ALA A 52 14.02 20.61 17.39
N VAL A 53 14.17 19.31 17.12
CA VAL A 53 14.96 18.78 15.98
C VAL A 53 14.14 17.78 15.22
N LEU A 54 14.13 17.91 13.91
CA LEU A 54 13.68 16.88 12.99
C LEU A 54 14.89 16.04 12.56
N SER A 55 14.90 14.77 12.87
CA SER A 55 15.88 13.80 12.39
C SER A 55 15.31 13.02 11.20
N LEU A 56 15.93 13.10 10.04
CA LEU A 56 15.44 12.53 8.77
C LEU A 56 16.45 11.52 8.26
N LYS A 57 16.04 10.25 8.14
CA LYS A 57 16.86 9.16 7.62
C LYS A 57 16.40 8.77 6.22
N ASN A 58 17.30 8.81 5.26
CA ASN A 58 17.05 8.26 3.93
C ASN A 58 17.13 6.74 3.98
N ASP A 59 16.08 6.04 3.58
CA ASP A 59 15.98 4.57 3.62
C ASP A 59 17.06 3.88 2.76
N LYS A 60 17.29 4.38 1.56
CA LYS A 60 18.22 3.78 0.60
C LYS A 60 19.70 3.97 0.97
N THR A 61 20.06 5.15 1.46
CA THR A 61 21.45 5.50 1.74
C THR A 61 21.83 5.31 3.21
N GLY A 62 20.84 5.23 4.10
CA GLY A 62 21.05 5.24 5.54
C GLY A 62 21.50 6.59 6.10
N GLN A 63 21.68 7.61 5.25
CA GLN A 63 22.09 8.95 5.68
C GLN A 63 21.05 9.59 6.58
N VAL A 64 21.50 10.10 7.72
CA VAL A 64 20.67 10.87 8.65
C VAL A 64 21.02 12.35 8.51
N THR A 65 19.97 13.17 8.41
CA THR A 65 20.06 14.63 8.37
C THR A 65 19.26 15.19 9.54
N GLU A 66 19.93 15.91 10.43
CA GLU A 66 19.28 16.62 11.52
C GLU A 66 18.98 18.05 11.12
N MET A 67 17.74 18.47 11.32
CA MET A 67 17.24 19.79 10.99
C MET A 67 16.64 20.43 12.24
N PRO A 68 17.32 21.40 12.89
CA PRO A 68 16.73 22.13 13.99
C PRO A 68 15.54 22.95 13.49
N LEU A 69 14.47 22.96 14.29
CA LEU A 69 13.32 23.81 14.05
C LEU A 69 13.59 25.19 14.63
N GLU A 70 13.27 26.21 13.86
CA GLU A 70 13.40 27.61 14.27
C GLU A 70 12.21 28.03 15.14
N LEU A 71 12.46 28.75 16.24
CA LEU A 71 11.42 29.39 17.03
C LEU A 71 10.89 30.61 16.25
N CYS A 72 9.67 30.52 15.74
CA CYS A 72 9.07 31.56 14.92
C CYS A 72 8.21 32.54 15.70
N GLU A 73 7.53 32.07 16.76
CA GLU A 73 6.59 32.86 17.53
C GLU A 73 6.51 32.35 18.95
N THR A 74 6.40 33.29 19.91
CA THR A 74 6.16 33.00 21.31
C THR A 74 4.85 33.68 21.75
N GLU A 75 3.87 32.84 22.12
CA GLU A 75 2.59 33.25 22.69
C GLU A 75 2.62 33.11 24.23
N LYS A 76 1.52 33.51 24.89
CA LYS A 76 1.43 33.45 26.36
C LYS A 76 1.73 32.04 26.91
N ASP A 77 1.16 30.98 26.28
CA ASP A 77 1.21 29.64 26.82
C ASP A 77 1.87 28.63 25.86
N THR A 78 2.25 29.05 24.64
CA THR A 78 2.83 28.21 23.62
C THR A 78 3.94 28.89 22.83
N ASP A 79 4.89 28.10 22.37
CA ASP A 79 5.92 28.48 21.41
C ASP A 79 5.66 27.75 20.08
N LEU A 80 5.86 28.48 18.98
CA LEU A 80 5.73 27.92 17.59
C LEU A 80 7.12 27.74 17.01
N TYR A 81 7.44 26.50 16.68
CA TYR A 81 8.66 26.11 15.98
C TYR A 81 8.34 25.70 14.56
N SER A 82 9.22 25.96 13.59
CA SER A 82 9.05 25.50 12.22
C SER A 82 10.34 25.06 11.55
N VAL A 83 10.20 24.20 10.53
CA VAL A 83 11.25 23.82 9.60
C VAL A 83 10.66 23.62 8.21
N SER A 84 11.40 24.05 7.20
CA SER A 84 11.03 23.89 5.80
C SER A 84 11.77 22.70 5.19
N LEU A 85 11.03 21.73 4.64
CA LEU A 85 11.57 20.57 3.95
C LEU A 85 11.45 20.78 2.44
N ASN A 86 12.56 21.12 1.80
CA ASN A 86 12.66 21.13 0.34
C ASN A 86 12.98 19.74 -0.17
N PHE A 87 12.01 19.07 -0.79
CA PHE A 87 12.17 17.68 -1.21
C PHE A 87 13.16 17.50 -2.38
N ALA A 88 13.34 18.51 -3.23
CA ALA A 88 14.36 18.46 -4.26
C ALA A 88 15.76 18.43 -3.64
N ALA A 89 16.00 19.25 -2.62
CA ALA A 89 17.28 19.25 -1.89
C ALA A 89 17.51 17.93 -1.13
N LEU A 90 16.48 17.39 -0.48
CA LEU A 90 16.56 16.12 0.26
C LEU A 90 16.84 14.91 -0.66
N CYS A 91 16.24 14.88 -1.84
CA CYS A 91 16.46 13.79 -2.81
C CYS A 91 17.77 13.96 -3.61
N GLY A 92 18.27 15.18 -3.76
CA GLY A 92 19.42 15.44 -4.63
C GLY A 92 19.17 14.91 -6.06
N ASP A 93 20.10 14.09 -6.57
CA ASP A 93 20.02 13.50 -7.91
C ASP A 93 19.04 12.32 -8.00
N MET A 94 18.55 11.78 -6.87
CA MET A 94 17.58 10.69 -6.87
C MET A 94 16.21 11.17 -7.39
N PRO A 95 15.54 10.40 -8.30
CA PRO A 95 14.24 10.80 -8.83
C PRO A 95 13.13 10.72 -7.77
N HIS A 96 13.29 9.88 -6.75
CA HIS A 96 12.36 9.63 -5.65
C HIS A 96 13.14 9.22 -4.40
N GLY A 97 12.50 9.23 -3.25
CA GLY A 97 13.09 8.76 -1.99
C GLY A 97 12.04 8.38 -0.95
N LEU A 98 12.35 7.36 -0.18
CA LEU A 98 11.66 7.05 1.06
C LEU A 98 12.51 7.54 2.21
N PHE A 99 11.89 8.30 3.11
CA PHE A 99 12.53 8.83 4.31
C PHE A 99 11.74 8.41 5.52
N PHE A 100 12.45 8.16 6.60
CA PHE A 100 11.87 8.00 7.93
C PHE A 100 12.30 9.19 8.77
N PHE A 101 11.39 9.72 9.60
CA PHE A 101 11.73 10.85 10.43
C PHE A 101 11.16 10.75 11.84
N ASP A 102 11.90 11.36 12.76
CA ASP A 102 11.55 11.52 14.15
C ASP A 102 11.59 12.99 14.53
N ILE A 103 10.83 13.37 15.54
CA ILE A 103 10.84 14.70 16.10
C ILE A 103 11.28 14.58 17.55
N LEU A 104 12.41 15.22 17.84
CA LEU A 104 13.03 15.29 19.16
C LEU A 104 12.82 16.66 19.76
N LEU A 105 12.35 16.70 21.00
CA LEU A 105 12.21 17.91 21.83
C LEU A 105 13.21 17.83 22.97
N CYS A 106 14.03 18.86 23.17
CA CYS A 106 15.02 18.92 24.25
C CYS A 106 14.63 19.97 25.30
N ARG A 107 14.78 19.57 26.58
CA ARG A 107 14.67 20.42 27.76
C ARG A 107 15.93 20.25 28.60
N GLY A 108 16.93 21.12 28.42
CA GLY A 108 18.26 20.85 28.94
C GLY A 108 18.80 19.52 28.41
N ASP A 109 19.19 18.62 29.32
CA ASP A 109 19.68 17.28 28.96
C ASP A 109 18.57 16.26 28.74
N GLU A 110 17.33 16.59 29.03
CA GLU A 110 16.20 15.68 28.84
C GLU A 110 15.72 15.69 27.40
N LYS A 111 15.41 14.48 26.88
CA LYS A 111 14.92 14.24 25.53
C LYS A 111 13.50 13.68 25.57
N LEU A 112 12.63 14.21 24.73
CA LEU A 112 11.29 13.73 24.49
C LEU A 112 11.09 13.51 22.99
N TYR A 113 10.61 12.34 22.61
CA TYR A 113 10.34 11.98 21.21
C TYR A 113 8.84 11.98 20.95
N LEU A 114 8.46 12.35 19.72
CA LEU A 114 7.11 12.17 19.22
C LEU A 114 7.02 10.76 18.61
N ASN A 115 6.44 9.81 19.34
CA ASN A 115 6.29 8.44 18.88
C ASN A 115 4.99 8.28 18.08
N PRO A 116 5.05 7.91 16.79
CA PRO A 116 3.86 7.71 15.97
C PRO A 116 2.94 6.61 16.52
N VAL A 117 1.65 6.87 16.56
CA VAL A 117 0.60 5.87 16.73
C VAL A 117 0.05 5.48 15.34
N ASN A 118 0.04 6.46 14.45
CA ASN A 118 -0.28 6.36 13.02
C ASN A 118 0.33 7.58 12.31
N ASN A 119 0.02 7.78 11.03
CA ASN A 119 0.58 8.89 10.24
C ASN A 119 0.17 10.31 10.73
N ILE A 120 -0.71 10.41 11.73
CA ILE A 120 -1.28 11.68 12.22
C ILE A 120 -1.07 11.82 13.72
N ASP A 121 -1.38 10.78 14.47
CA ASP A 121 -1.38 10.77 15.92
C ASP A 121 -0.03 10.27 16.45
N PHE A 122 0.36 10.81 17.62
CA PHE A 122 1.61 10.46 18.28
C PHE A 122 1.44 10.50 19.80
N THR A 123 2.38 9.89 20.49
CA THR A 123 2.57 10.00 21.94
C THR A 123 3.91 10.67 22.23
N LEU A 124 4.08 11.26 23.42
CA LEU A 124 5.37 11.74 23.90
C LEU A 124 6.04 10.66 24.76
N SER A 125 7.29 10.36 24.49
CA SER A 125 8.08 9.35 25.20
C SER A 125 9.51 9.84 25.44
N ALA A 126 10.13 9.35 26.49
CA ALA A 126 11.56 9.55 26.72
C ALA A 126 12.43 8.59 25.89
N THR A 127 11.83 7.58 25.25
CA THR A 127 12.51 6.62 24.39
C THR A 127 12.28 6.94 22.93
N GLU A 128 13.31 6.73 22.12
CA GLU A 128 13.26 6.83 20.67
C GLU A 128 12.19 5.91 20.09
N PRO A 129 11.43 6.32 19.05
CA PRO A 129 10.38 5.50 18.47
C PRO A 129 10.96 4.26 17.75
N GLU A 130 10.37 3.10 18.01
CA GLU A 130 10.70 1.87 17.27
C GLU A 130 10.24 1.98 15.81
N THR A 131 9.15 2.70 15.57
CA THR A 131 8.59 2.92 14.24
C THR A 131 8.48 4.42 13.97
N PRO A 132 9.40 4.99 13.21
CA PRO A 132 9.40 6.42 12.87
C PRO A 132 8.27 6.79 11.90
N PHE A 133 8.02 8.09 11.72
CA PHE A 133 7.12 8.56 10.67
C PHE A 133 7.71 8.30 9.29
N ALA A 134 6.87 7.88 8.32
CA ALA A 134 7.28 7.67 6.94
C ALA A 134 6.94 8.86 6.05
N LEU A 135 7.84 9.20 5.13
CA LEU A 135 7.71 10.26 4.15
C LEU A 135 8.20 9.75 2.79
N LEU A 136 7.29 9.64 1.82
CA LEU A 136 7.62 9.29 0.44
C LEU A 136 7.74 10.55 -0.42
N VAL A 137 8.85 10.69 -1.12
CA VAL A 137 9.01 11.70 -2.17
C VAL A 137 9.02 11.00 -3.52
N TYR A 138 8.07 11.35 -4.40
CA TYR A 138 7.96 10.80 -5.75
C TYR A 138 8.42 11.78 -6.82
N ALA A 139 8.82 11.26 -7.98
CA ALA A 139 9.29 12.05 -9.10
C ALA A 139 8.22 13.01 -9.62
N ASP A 140 8.64 14.21 -10.00
CA ASP A 140 7.75 15.16 -10.67
C ASP A 140 7.19 14.55 -11.96
N GLY A 141 5.93 14.78 -12.20
CA GLY A 141 5.24 14.20 -13.37
C GLY A 141 4.74 12.77 -13.18
N TYR A 142 4.98 12.11 -12.04
CA TYR A 142 4.31 10.86 -11.73
C TYR A 142 2.79 11.01 -11.74
N GLN A 143 2.13 10.19 -12.53
CA GLN A 143 0.67 10.20 -12.64
C GLN A 143 0.15 8.76 -12.57
N THR A 144 -0.86 8.56 -11.75
CA THR A 144 -1.66 7.33 -11.82
C THR A 144 -2.35 7.28 -13.18
N PRO A 145 -2.32 6.16 -13.90
CA PRO A 145 -3.03 5.99 -15.16
C PRO A 145 -4.50 6.39 -15.04
N ALA A 146 -5.02 7.06 -16.07
CA ALA A 146 -6.39 7.59 -16.05
C ALA A 146 -7.44 6.49 -15.80
N TRP A 147 -7.22 5.29 -16.34
CA TRP A 147 -8.12 4.15 -16.17
C TRP A 147 -8.20 3.64 -14.72
N ALA A 148 -7.12 3.81 -13.94
CA ALA A 148 -7.09 3.38 -12.53
C ALA A 148 -7.83 4.36 -11.60
N LYS A 149 -8.05 5.60 -12.07
CA LYS A 149 -8.86 6.57 -11.33
C LYS A 149 -10.34 6.21 -11.50
N ASN A 150 -11.04 6.00 -10.40
CA ASN A 150 -12.44 5.55 -10.39
C ASN A 150 -12.65 4.12 -10.92
N ALA A 151 -11.63 3.27 -10.86
CA ALA A 151 -11.75 1.87 -11.23
C ALA A 151 -12.67 1.11 -10.28
N VAL A 152 -13.54 0.27 -10.85
CA VAL A 152 -14.29 -0.77 -10.13
C VAL A 152 -13.61 -2.09 -10.44
N MET A 153 -12.87 -2.60 -9.46
CA MET A 153 -12.07 -3.81 -9.60
C MET A 153 -12.84 -5.01 -9.08
N TYR A 154 -12.81 -6.12 -9.85
CA TYR A 154 -13.36 -7.40 -9.43
C TYR A 154 -12.23 -8.44 -9.36
N HIS A 155 -12.04 -9.02 -8.16
CA HIS A 155 -11.05 -10.06 -7.94
C HIS A 155 -11.63 -11.42 -8.32
N ILE A 156 -10.89 -12.19 -9.12
CA ILE A 156 -11.29 -13.51 -9.61
C ILE A 156 -10.28 -14.56 -9.16
N PHE A 157 -10.76 -15.55 -8.40
CA PHE A 157 -10.07 -16.82 -8.21
C PHE A 157 -10.48 -17.76 -9.36
N VAL A 158 -9.58 -17.95 -10.33
CA VAL A 158 -9.92 -18.50 -11.65
C VAL A 158 -10.60 -19.88 -11.57
N ASP A 159 -10.04 -20.80 -10.76
CA ASP A 159 -10.57 -22.15 -10.62
C ASP A 159 -12.04 -22.21 -10.14
N ARG A 160 -12.51 -21.16 -9.44
CA ARG A 160 -13.83 -21.16 -8.76
C ARG A 160 -14.80 -20.13 -9.34
N PHE A 161 -14.47 -19.47 -10.45
CA PHE A 161 -15.31 -18.40 -10.98
C PHE A 161 -16.31 -18.86 -12.05
N ALA A 162 -15.84 -19.48 -13.12
CA ALA A 162 -16.72 -19.98 -14.19
C ALA A 162 -16.03 -21.07 -15.01
N LYS A 163 -16.78 -22.13 -15.34
CA LYS A 163 -16.39 -23.12 -16.33
C LYS A 163 -16.73 -22.66 -17.75
N SER A 164 -16.10 -23.28 -18.74
CA SER A 164 -16.43 -23.14 -20.14
C SER A 164 -16.33 -24.50 -20.85
N GLU A 165 -17.23 -24.76 -21.79
CA GLU A 165 -17.16 -25.96 -22.67
C GLU A 165 -15.98 -25.89 -23.66
N LYS A 166 -15.40 -24.72 -23.85
CA LYS A 166 -14.19 -24.53 -24.68
C LYS A 166 -12.92 -25.05 -24.04
N HIS A 167 -12.94 -25.30 -22.71
CA HIS A 167 -11.79 -25.80 -21.99
C HIS A 167 -12.05 -27.21 -21.45
N THR A 168 -11.19 -28.12 -21.85
CA THR A 168 -11.15 -29.45 -21.25
C THR A 168 -9.99 -29.52 -20.28
N LEU A 169 -10.29 -29.85 -19.04
CA LEU A 169 -9.25 -29.97 -18.01
C LEU A 169 -8.22 -31.03 -18.42
N PRO A 170 -6.92 -30.70 -18.36
CA PRO A 170 -5.87 -31.69 -18.63
C PRO A 170 -5.84 -32.74 -17.53
N VAL A 171 -5.37 -33.93 -17.90
CA VAL A 171 -5.14 -35.01 -16.95
C VAL A 171 -3.77 -34.81 -16.30
N ARG A 172 -3.78 -34.39 -15.05
CA ARG A 172 -2.58 -34.26 -14.23
C ARG A 172 -2.61 -35.29 -13.10
N ALA A 173 -1.53 -36.06 -12.97
CA ALA A 173 -1.45 -37.12 -11.95
C ALA A 173 -1.45 -36.56 -10.51
N ASP A 174 -1.06 -35.30 -10.34
CA ASP A 174 -0.96 -34.57 -9.07
C ASP A 174 -2.18 -33.68 -8.78
N ALA A 175 -3.17 -33.64 -9.67
CA ALA A 175 -4.38 -32.85 -9.50
C ALA A 175 -5.58 -33.73 -9.16
N HIS A 176 -6.38 -33.29 -8.22
CA HIS A 176 -7.68 -33.87 -7.90
C HIS A 176 -8.77 -32.98 -8.52
N ILE A 177 -9.63 -33.56 -9.36
CA ILE A 177 -10.74 -32.82 -9.98
C ILE A 177 -12.01 -33.09 -9.18
N ASN A 178 -12.61 -32.02 -8.63
CA ASN A 178 -13.93 -32.09 -8.03
C ASN A 178 -14.99 -31.95 -9.16
N PRO A 179 -15.78 -33.00 -9.45
CA PRO A 179 -16.72 -32.98 -10.56
C PRO A 179 -17.99 -32.16 -10.25
N ASP A 180 -18.31 -31.99 -8.99
CA ASP A 180 -19.52 -31.27 -8.56
C ASP A 180 -19.26 -29.76 -8.43
N TRP A 181 -19.49 -29.05 -9.53
CA TRP A 181 -19.31 -27.61 -9.59
C TRP A 181 -20.24 -26.84 -8.65
N ASP A 182 -21.49 -27.27 -8.54
CA ASP A 182 -22.54 -26.51 -7.89
C ASP A 182 -22.58 -26.73 -6.37
N ASN A 183 -22.31 -27.98 -5.92
CA ASN A 183 -22.45 -28.39 -4.52
C ASN A 183 -21.17 -29.01 -3.95
N GLY A 184 -20.10 -29.10 -4.72
CA GLY A 184 -18.85 -29.69 -4.29
C GLY A 184 -18.29 -28.95 -3.08
N ILE A 185 -17.87 -29.71 -2.07
CA ILE A 185 -17.25 -29.18 -0.88
C ILE A 185 -15.73 -29.20 -1.07
N PRO A 186 -15.04 -28.06 -1.00
CA PRO A 186 -13.58 -28.02 -1.05
C PRO A 186 -12.96 -28.82 0.08
N GLU A 187 -11.76 -29.35 -0.14
CA GLU A 187 -10.98 -30.00 0.89
C GLU A 187 -10.69 -29.03 2.05
N TYR A 188 -10.98 -29.45 3.27
CA TYR A 188 -10.67 -28.71 4.50
C TYR A 188 -9.66 -29.43 5.35
N ALA A 189 -8.86 -28.66 6.09
CA ALA A 189 -7.99 -29.23 7.10
C ALA A 189 -8.82 -29.97 8.16
N PRO A 190 -8.52 -31.25 8.45
CA PRO A 190 -9.28 -32.02 9.43
C PRO A 190 -9.14 -31.52 10.85
N TYR A 191 -8.10 -30.74 11.15
CA TYR A 191 -7.89 -30.03 12.42
C TYR A 191 -7.03 -28.79 12.20
N PRO A 192 -7.03 -27.80 13.12
CA PRO A 192 -6.20 -26.59 12.99
C PRO A 192 -4.70 -26.94 12.88
N GLY A 193 -4.07 -26.44 11.82
CA GLY A 193 -2.66 -26.71 11.52
C GLY A 193 -2.37 -27.96 10.69
N ALA A 194 -3.39 -28.74 10.30
CA ALA A 194 -3.21 -29.80 9.33
C ALA A 194 -2.87 -29.24 7.94
N HIS A 195 -2.01 -29.96 7.22
CA HIS A 195 -1.62 -29.59 5.87
C HIS A 195 -2.73 -29.92 4.87
N ILE A 196 -3.02 -28.96 3.97
CA ILE A 196 -3.89 -29.14 2.79
C ILE A 196 -2.98 -29.06 1.56
N GLN A 197 -3.17 -29.97 0.60
CA GLN A 197 -2.31 -29.99 -0.59
C GLN A 197 -2.63 -28.86 -1.58
N ASN A 198 -3.84 -28.28 -1.53
CA ASN A 198 -4.32 -27.25 -2.43
C ASN A 198 -4.28 -27.64 -3.93
N ASN A 199 -4.39 -28.91 -4.22
CA ASN A 199 -4.36 -29.47 -5.60
C ASN A 199 -5.74 -29.95 -6.08
N GLU A 200 -6.82 -29.57 -5.40
CA GLU A 200 -8.19 -29.82 -5.82
C GLU A 200 -8.68 -28.71 -6.74
N PHE A 201 -9.10 -29.07 -7.95
CA PHE A 201 -9.59 -28.16 -8.98
C PHE A 201 -11.08 -28.40 -9.25
N PHE A 202 -11.82 -27.31 -9.41
CA PHE A 202 -13.24 -27.34 -9.81
C PHE A 202 -13.42 -27.07 -11.29
N GLY A 203 -12.40 -26.59 -11.99
CA GLY A 203 -12.37 -26.43 -13.43
C GLY A 203 -12.85 -25.09 -13.96
N GLY A 204 -12.82 -24.05 -13.15
CA GLY A 204 -12.92 -22.69 -13.68
C GLY A 204 -11.72 -22.37 -14.57
N SER A 205 -11.94 -21.56 -15.61
CA SER A 205 -10.94 -21.29 -16.65
C SER A 205 -10.99 -19.85 -17.14
N LEU A 206 -9.95 -19.43 -17.88
CA LEU A 206 -9.91 -18.12 -18.53
C LEU A 206 -11.02 -17.99 -19.59
N TYR A 207 -11.38 -19.08 -20.28
CA TYR A 207 -12.54 -19.09 -21.17
C TYR A 207 -13.86 -18.87 -20.42
N GLY A 208 -14.00 -19.42 -19.21
CA GLY A 208 -15.17 -19.13 -18.36
C GLY A 208 -15.25 -17.68 -17.97
N ILE A 209 -14.10 -17.01 -17.71
CA ILE A 209 -14.08 -15.57 -17.47
C ILE A 209 -14.54 -14.81 -18.71
N ILE A 210 -14.08 -15.18 -19.91
CA ILE A 210 -14.48 -14.54 -21.16
C ILE A 210 -16.00 -14.57 -21.31
N GLU A 211 -16.65 -15.71 -21.04
CA GLU A 211 -18.10 -15.87 -21.15
C GLU A 211 -18.88 -15.02 -20.12
N LYS A 212 -18.22 -14.57 -19.04
CA LYS A 212 -18.80 -13.74 -17.99
C LYS A 212 -18.47 -12.26 -18.10
N LEU A 213 -17.69 -11.83 -19.12
CA LEU A 213 -17.28 -10.41 -19.23
C LEU A 213 -18.48 -9.45 -19.34
N ASP A 214 -19.51 -9.80 -20.09
CA ASP A 214 -20.70 -8.92 -20.22
C ASP A 214 -21.47 -8.79 -18.90
N TYR A 215 -21.52 -9.86 -18.10
CA TYR A 215 -22.05 -9.82 -16.75
C TYR A 215 -21.23 -8.87 -15.86
N LEU A 216 -19.91 -8.97 -15.90
CA LEU A 216 -19.02 -8.10 -15.13
C LEU A 216 -19.14 -6.63 -15.54
N VAL A 217 -19.25 -6.34 -16.83
CA VAL A 217 -19.55 -5.00 -17.35
C VAL A 217 -20.88 -4.48 -16.81
N SER A 218 -21.92 -5.33 -16.76
CA SER A 218 -23.22 -4.93 -16.23
C SER A 218 -23.20 -4.53 -14.75
N LEU A 219 -22.20 -5.01 -13.99
CA LEU A 219 -21.93 -4.62 -12.61
C LEU A 219 -21.12 -3.31 -12.49
N GLY A 220 -20.70 -2.73 -13.63
CA GLY A 220 -19.83 -1.55 -13.65
C GLY A 220 -18.34 -1.87 -13.46
N VAL A 221 -17.95 -3.14 -13.53
CA VAL A 221 -16.54 -3.56 -13.42
C VAL A 221 -15.77 -3.14 -14.67
N ASN A 222 -14.63 -2.50 -14.47
CA ASN A 222 -13.73 -2.11 -15.56
C ASN A 222 -12.28 -2.57 -15.33
N VAL A 223 -12.01 -3.25 -14.21
CA VAL A 223 -10.71 -3.87 -13.93
C VAL A 223 -10.93 -5.28 -13.37
N LEU A 224 -10.27 -6.27 -13.98
CA LEU A 224 -10.19 -7.63 -13.47
C LEU A 224 -8.85 -7.80 -12.75
N TYR A 225 -8.89 -8.22 -11.49
CA TYR A 225 -7.72 -8.66 -10.76
C TYR A 225 -7.76 -10.19 -10.69
N LEU A 226 -6.85 -10.87 -11.37
CA LEU A 226 -6.81 -12.33 -11.39
C LEU A 226 -5.83 -12.82 -10.33
N SER A 227 -6.25 -13.74 -9.45
CA SER A 227 -5.31 -14.56 -8.69
C SER A 227 -4.30 -15.18 -9.64
N PRO A 228 -3.10 -15.59 -9.21
CA PRO A 228 -2.06 -16.05 -10.14
C PRO A 228 -2.58 -17.09 -11.13
N ILE A 229 -2.18 -16.97 -12.40
CA ILE A 229 -2.60 -17.84 -13.50
C ILE A 229 -1.44 -18.61 -14.12
N PHE A 230 -0.24 -18.39 -13.60
CA PHE A 230 0.99 -19.00 -14.11
C PHE A 230 1.13 -20.44 -13.66
N LYS A 231 2.00 -21.20 -14.37
CA LYS A 231 2.23 -22.61 -14.11
C LYS A 231 2.65 -22.88 -12.67
N ALA A 232 1.86 -23.69 -11.97
CA ALA A 232 2.07 -24.06 -10.58
C ALA A 232 1.36 -25.36 -10.21
N TYR A 233 1.76 -25.96 -9.08
CA TYR A 233 1.15 -27.17 -8.57
C TYR A 233 -0.26 -26.90 -8.02
N SER A 234 -0.42 -25.89 -7.17
CA SER A 234 -1.67 -25.63 -6.45
C SER A 234 -2.78 -25.05 -7.32
N ASN A 235 -4.01 -25.10 -6.82
CA ASN A 235 -5.17 -24.43 -7.43
C ASN A 235 -5.13 -22.91 -7.31
N HIS A 236 -4.43 -22.36 -6.29
CA HIS A 236 -4.27 -20.91 -6.07
C HIS A 236 -3.09 -20.30 -6.81
N LYS A 237 -2.13 -21.10 -7.28
CA LYS A 237 -0.98 -20.70 -8.10
C LYS A 237 0.03 -19.73 -7.44
N TYR A 238 -0.08 -19.47 -6.12
CA TYR A 238 0.91 -18.65 -5.41
C TYR A 238 2.27 -19.36 -5.23
N ASP A 239 2.32 -20.66 -5.46
CA ASP A 239 3.52 -21.49 -5.57
C ASP A 239 4.06 -21.54 -7.00
N THR A 240 4.06 -20.41 -7.71
CA THR A 240 4.44 -20.28 -9.12
C THR A 240 5.80 -20.93 -9.40
N GLY A 241 5.81 -21.89 -10.31
CA GLY A 241 7.02 -22.58 -10.78
C GLY A 241 7.60 -21.95 -12.04
N ASP A 242 6.77 -21.36 -12.91
CA ASP A 242 7.21 -20.67 -14.11
C ASP A 242 6.27 -19.50 -14.47
N TYR A 243 6.81 -18.28 -14.44
CA TYR A 243 6.10 -17.07 -14.85
C TYR A 243 6.03 -16.84 -16.36
N ALA A 244 6.75 -17.63 -17.16
CA ALA A 244 6.68 -17.55 -18.62
C ALA A 244 5.53 -18.35 -19.23
N GLU A 245 4.92 -19.26 -18.45
CA GLU A 245 3.85 -20.13 -18.91
C GLU A 245 2.55 -19.89 -18.14
N ILE A 246 1.43 -19.79 -18.87
CA ILE A 246 0.08 -19.84 -18.28
C ILE A 246 -0.25 -21.31 -17.99
N ASP A 247 -0.85 -21.56 -16.84
CA ASP A 247 -1.16 -22.92 -16.41
C ASP A 247 -2.22 -23.58 -17.30
N GLU A 248 -1.96 -24.82 -17.72
CA GLU A 248 -2.84 -25.62 -18.57
C GLU A 248 -4.22 -25.87 -17.93
N MET A 249 -4.30 -25.90 -16.58
CA MET A 249 -5.58 -26.04 -15.87
C MET A 249 -6.51 -24.84 -16.10
N PHE A 250 -5.99 -23.71 -16.57
CA PHE A 250 -6.77 -22.50 -16.83
C PHE A 250 -6.93 -22.17 -18.32
N GLY A 251 -6.30 -22.96 -19.22
CA GLY A 251 -6.48 -22.83 -20.67
C GLY A 251 -5.28 -22.29 -21.44
N GLU A 252 -4.11 -22.26 -20.81
CA GLU A 252 -2.84 -21.90 -21.44
C GLU A 252 -2.79 -20.46 -22.01
N LYS A 253 -1.74 -20.17 -22.77
CA LYS A 253 -1.51 -18.86 -23.36
C LYS A 253 -2.61 -18.40 -24.33
N GLU A 254 -3.18 -19.28 -25.11
CA GLU A 254 -4.23 -18.95 -26.09
C GLU A 254 -5.47 -18.38 -25.39
N ALA A 255 -5.93 -19.03 -24.31
CA ALA A 255 -7.05 -18.54 -23.52
C ALA A 255 -6.78 -17.16 -22.88
N PHE A 256 -5.53 -16.90 -22.49
CA PHE A 256 -5.14 -15.61 -21.95
C PHE A 256 -5.11 -14.51 -23.02
N ASP A 257 -4.58 -14.81 -24.22
CA ASP A 257 -4.58 -13.87 -25.34
C ASP A 257 -6.01 -13.51 -25.76
N ASP A 258 -6.92 -14.51 -25.80
CA ASP A 258 -8.34 -14.30 -26.07
C ASP A 258 -8.99 -13.43 -24.98
N LEU A 259 -8.70 -13.69 -23.71
CA LEU A 259 -9.22 -12.88 -22.61
C LEU A 259 -8.75 -11.42 -22.70
N LEU A 260 -7.48 -11.19 -23.01
CA LEU A 260 -6.95 -9.82 -23.23
C LEU A 260 -7.69 -9.11 -24.37
N CYS A 261 -7.92 -9.83 -25.49
CA CYS A 261 -8.64 -9.30 -26.64
C CYS A 261 -10.09 -8.92 -26.29
N GLU A 262 -10.83 -9.84 -25.65
CA GLU A 262 -12.23 -9.64 -25.29
C GLU A 262 -12.44 -8.60 -24.19
N ALA A 263 -11.54 -8.54 -23.20
CA ALA A 263 -11.54 -7.50 -22.17
C ALA A 263 -11.30 -6.11 -22.79
N LYS A 264 -10.32 -6.01 -23.71
CA LYS A 264 -10.01 -4.76 -24.41
C LYS A 264 -11.19 -4.22 -25.23
N LYS A 265 -11.95 -5.09 -25.93
CA LYS A 265 -13.16 -4.71 -26.67
C LYS A 265 -14.22 -4.05 -25.78
N ARG A 266 -14.24 -4.41 -24.49
CA ARG A 266 -15.16 -3.89 -23.48
C ARG A 266 -14.60 -2.75 -22.64
N GLY A 267 -13.40 -2.25 -22.98
CA GLY A 267 -12.72 -1.21 -22.20
C GLY A 267 -12.27 -1.65 -20.81
N MET A 268 -12.13 -2.95 -20.59
CA MET A 268 -11.68 -3.52 -19.33
C MET A 268 -10.15 -3.66 -19.29
N HIS A 269 -9.57 -3.51 -18.10
CA HIS A 269 -8.15 -3.73 -17.82
C HIS A 269 -7.95 -4.99 -16.98
N ILE A 270 -6.82 -5.64 -17.13
CA ILE A 270 -6.47 -6.85 -16.39
C ILE A 270 -5.22 -6.59 -15.56
N ILE A 271 -5.25 -7.00 -14.30
CA ILE A 271 -4.12 -7.04 -13.38
C ILE A 271 -3.88 -8.51 -13.06
N LEU A 272 -2.63 -8.95 -13.20
CA LEU A 272 -2.18 -10.28 -12.82
C LEU A 272 -1.52 -10.22 -11.45
N ASP A 273 -1.87 -11.16 -10.59
CA ASP A 273 -1.22 -11.35 -9.31
C ASP A 273 0.08 -12.15 -9.48
N GLY A 274 1.08 -11.84 -8.67
CA GLY A 274 2.36 -12.54 -8.67
C GLY A 274 3.12 -12.32 -7.36
N VAL A 275 3.86 -13.34 -6.96
CA VAL A 275 4.76 -13.31 -5.79
C VAL A 275 6.19 -13.37 -6.30
N PHE A 276 7.00 -12.33 -5.97
CA PHE A 276 8.37 -12.17 -6.48
C PHE A 276 9.40 -12.18 -5.35
#